data_5f5d2b18b10f6bb1150d0c0a5805f2e7
#
_entry.id   5f5d2b18b10f6bb1150d0c0a5805f2e7
#
_cell.length_a   1.000
_cell.length_b   1.000
_cell.length_c   1.000
_cell.angle_alpha   90.00
_cell.angle_beta   90.00
_cell.angle_gamma   90.00
#
_symmetry.space_group_name_H-M   'P 1'
#
loop_
_entity.id
_entity.type
_entity.pdbx_description
1 polymer ?
#
loop_
_entity_poly.entity_id
_entity_poly.type
_entity_poly.pdbx_seq_one_letter_code
_entity_poly.pdbx_strand_id
1 'polypeptide(L)'
;EIRISDWSSDVCSSDLDMGIIIEHTSLLPQYSAYMNLKMLSEIRKVATDEDIRTALRRVSLDPDDKRKVKVYSLGMKQRLAIAQAIFEHPKLLLLDEPTNALDEESIREIRTLLLNMRDEGCMILLASHNKDDLKLLCDEIYRMDEGMLSNFDDYITNK
;
A
#
# COMPACT_ATOMS: atom_id res chain seq x y z
N GLU A 1 19.45 13.18 -10.54
CA GLU A 1 20.66 12.80 -9.76
C GLU A 1 20.29 12.83 -8.28
N ILE A 2 20.08 11.68 -7.69
CA ILE A 2 19.98 11.58 -6.22
C ILE A 2 21.41 11.70 -5.70
N ARG A 3 21.77 12.87 -5.14
CA ARG A 3 23.06 13.04 -4.45
C ARG A 3 23.03 12.28 -3.14
N ILE A 4 23.83 11.20 -3.06
CA ILE A 4 24.05 10.40 -1.85
C ILE A 4 24.79 11.18 -0.73
N SER A 5 25.14 12.46 -0.95
CA SER A 5 25.98 13.25 -0.04
C SER A 5 25.24 13.91 1.13
N ASP A 6 23.90 13.83 1.21
CA ASP A 6 23.13 14.46 2.29
C ASP A 6 22.55 13.46 3.31
N TRP A 7 23.17 12.28 3.43
CA TRP A 7 22.92 11.39 4.56
C TRP A 7 23.60 11.96 5.81
N SER A 8 23.01 13.03 6.37
CA SER A 8 23.35 13.40 7.73
C SER A 8 22.83 12.34 8.69
N SER A 9 23.54 12.13 9.78
CA SER A 9 23.23 11.16 10.83
C SER A 9 21.86 11.35 11.52
N ASP A 10 21.10 12.35 11.12
CA ASP A 10 19.76 12.67 11.63
C ASP A 10 18.63 11.86 10.95
N VAL A 11 18.93 11.10 9.90
CA VAL A 11 17.95 10.19 9.23
C VAL A 11 17.67 8.92 10.06
N CYS A 12 18.28 8.79 11.21
CA CYS A 12 17.98 7.71 12.17
C CYS A 12 16.79 8.03 13.09
N SER A 13 16.12 9.18 12.93
CA SER A 13 14.85 9.43 13.57
C SER A 13 13.75 8.78 12.71
N SER A 14 12.97 7.95 13.34
CA SER A 14 11.89 7.08 12.90
C SER A 14 10.70 7.73 12.19
N ASP A 15 10.90 8.79 11.44
CA ASP A 15 9.84 9.60 10.84
C ASP A 15 9.65 9.34 9.34
N LEU A 16 9.96 8.14 8.87
CA LEU A 16 9.51 7.73 7.54
C LEU A 16 8.01 7.48 7.61
N ASP A 17 7.23 8.47 7.17
CA ASP A 17 5.79 8.35 6.91
C ASP A 17 5.59 7.39 5.74
N MET A 18 5.82 6.10 6.00
CA MET A 18 5.87 5.06 4.99
C MET A 18 4.87 3.95 5.29
N GLY A 19 4.06 3.60 4.30
CA GLY A 19 3.24 2.40 4.28
C GLY A 19 3.89 1.31 3.44
N ILE A 20 3.81 0.07 3.88
CA ILE A 20 4.45 -1.07 3.19
C ILE A 20 3.45 -2.21 3.06
N ILE A 21 3.36 -2.76 1.85
CA ILE A 21 2.75 -4.06 1.57
C ILE A 21 3.83 -4.94 0.96
N ILE A 22 4.05 -6.08 1.58
CA ILE A 22 4.86 -7.17 1.05
C ILE A 22 3.96 -8.38 0.81
N GLU A 23 4.40 -9.32 -0.01
CA GLU A 23 3.64 -10.50 -0.43
C GLU A 23 2.94 -11.24 0.74
N HIS A 24 3.54 -11.23 1.91
CA HIS A 24 3.00 -11.89 3.12
C HIS A 24 2.87 -10.89 4.28
N THR A 25 1.88 -10.01 4.18
CA THR A 25 1.57 -9.08 5.29
C THR A 25 1.06 -9.87 6.50
N SER A 26 1.74 -9.73 7.64
CA SER A 26 1.39 -10.41 8.88
C SER A 26 0.16 -9.78 9.53
N LEU A 27 -1.01 -10.37 9.31
CA LEU A 27 -2.26 -10.01 9.97
C LEU A 27 -2.47 -10.89 11.20
N LEU A 28 -3.10 -10.34 12.23
CA LEU A 28 -3.44 -11.05 13.47
C LEU A 28 -4.78 -11.79 13.30
N PRO A 29 -4.79 -13.12 13.08
CA PRO A 29 -5.97 -13.86 12.64
C PRO A 29 -7.06 -13.94 13.71
N GLN A 30 -6.72 -13.76 14.99
CA GLN A 30 -7.64 -13.85 16.13
C GLN A 30 -8.43 -12.56 16.37
N TYR A 31 -8.09 -11.46 15.71
CA TYR A 31 -8.74 -10.16 15.86
C TYR A 31 -9.57 -9.79 14.62
N SER A 32 -10.47 -8.78 14.77
CA SER A 32 -11.18 -8.17 13.64
C SER A 32 -10.25 -7.25 12.82
N ALA A 33 -10.69 -6.78 11.64
CA ALA A 33 -9.94 -5.83 10.84
C ALA A 33 -9.63 -4.55 11.62
N TYR A 34 -10.65 -3.96 12.25
CA TYR A 34 -10.47 -2.77 13.09
C TYR A 34 -9.43 -2.98 14.20
N MET A 35 -9.51 -4.10 14.93
CA MET A 35 -8.57 -4.39 16.02
C MET A 35 -7.14 -4.63 15.53
N ASN A 36 -6.95 -5.18 14.33
CA ASN A 36 -5.63 -5.29 13.72
C ASN A 36 -4.98 -3.91 13.57
N LEU A 37 -5.69 -2.95 12.98
CA LEU A 37 -5.17 -1.59 12.78
C LEU A 37 -5.06 -0.82 14.10
N LYS A 38 -6.01 -1.00 15.02
CA LYS A 38 -5.98 -0.34 16.32
C LYS A 38 -4.75 -0.71 17.13
N MET A 39 -4.37 -1.99 17.16
CA MET A 39 -3.17 -2.44 17.86
C MET A 39 -1.88 -1.82 17.26
N LEU A 40 -1.83 -1.65 15.94
CA LEU A 40 -0.71 -0.98 15.28
C LEU A 40 -0.70 0.53 15.59
N SER A 41 -1.86 1.18 15.59
CA SER A 41 -1.96 2.62 15.89
C SER A 41 -1.47 2.96 17.30
N GLU A 42 -1.58 2.04 18.27
CA GLU A 42 -1.11 2.25 19.64
C GLU A 42 0.44 2.25 19.74
N ILE A 43 1.14 1.75 18.73
CA ILE A 43 2.61 1.74 18.70
C ILE A 43 3.14 3.14 18.39
N ARG A 44 2.71 3.74 17.27
CA ARG A 44 3.18 5.07 16.83
C ARG A 44 2.32 6.22 17.37
N LYS A 45 1.06 5.96 17.66
CA LYS A 45 0.06 6.92 18.18
C LYS A 45 -0.15 8.14 17.28
N VAL A 46 0.00 7.97 15.97
CA VAL A 46 -0.19 9.03 14.97
C VAL A 46 -1.59 8.98 14.36
N ALA A 47 -2.18 7.80 14.26
CA ALA A 47 -3.51 7.62 13.67
C ALA A 47 -4.62 7.60 14.74
N THR A 48 -5.73 8.25 14.43
CA THR A 48 -6.95 8.27 15.24
C THR A 48 -7.86 7.07 14.92
N ASP A 49 -8.90 6.87 15.74
CA ASP A 49 -9.94 5.86 15.44
C ASP A 49 -10.68 6.14 14.14
N GLU A 50 -10.85 7.42 13.76
CA GLU A 50 -11.49 7.78 12.50
C GLU A 50 -10.59 7.52 11.29
N ASP A 51 -9.27 7.66 11.42
CA ASP A 51 -8.31 7.32 10.38
C ASP A 51 -8.37 5.81 10.09
N ILE A 52 -8.41 4.99 11.14
CA ILE A 52 -8.58 3.53 11.01
C ILE A 52 -9.89 3.19 10.28
N ARG A 53 -11.00 3.78 10.70
CA ARG A 53 -12.31 3.55 10.10
C ARG A 53 -12.35 4.01 8.64
N THR A 54 -11.75 5.15 8.36
CA THR A 54 -11.66 5.69 7.00
C THR A 54 -10.82 4.80 6.10
N ALA A 55 -9.66 4.33 6.56
CA ALA A 55 -8.83 3.40 5.80
C ALA A 55 -9.56 2.10 5.46
N LEU A 56 -10.31 1.53 6.42
CA LEU A 56 -11.13 0.34 6.17
C LEU A 56 -12.21 0.58 5.12
N ARG A 57 -12.94 1.72 5.20
CA ARG A 57 -13.96 2.08 4.19
C ARG A 57 -13.33 2.28 2.81
N ARG A 58 -12.16 2.92 2.72
CA ARG A 58 -11.44 3.16 1.45
C ARG A 58 -11.07 1.86 0.72
N VAL A 59 -10.97 0.75 1.44
CA VAL A 59 -10.71 -0.59 0.85
C VAL A 59 -11.97 -1.47 0.84
N SER A 60 -13.16 -0.88 0.99
CA SER A 60 -14.45 -1.59 1.00
C SER A 60 -14.55 -2.69 2.08
N LEU A 61 -13.96 -2.44 3.25
CA LEU A 61 -14.16 -3.24 4.45
C LEU A 61 -15.01 -2.46 5.46
N ASP A 62 -15.99 -3.16 6.06
CA ASP A 62 -16.82 -2.59 7.12
C ASP A 62 -16.00 -2.46 8.42
N PRO A 63 -15.78 -1.23 8.95
CA PRO A 63 -15.04 -1.03 10.19
C PRO A 63 -15.75 -1.61 11.43
N ASP A 64 -17.05 -1.89 11.35
CA ASP A 64 -17.85 -2.47 12.45
C ASP A 64 -18.00 -3.99 12.33
N ASP A 65 -17.42 -4.62 11.29
CA ASP A 65 -17.38 -6.07 11.14
C ASP A 65 -16.57 -6.71 12.27
N LYS A 66 -17.26 -7.50 13.11
CA LYS A 66 -16.68 -8.18 14.27
C LYS A 66 -16.08 -9.54 13.93
N ARG A 67 -16.21 -10.00 12.67
CA ARG A 67 -15.59 -11.25 12.24
C ARG A 67 -14.08 -11.20 12.41
N LYS A 68 -13.51 -12.33 12.79
CA LYS A 68 -12.06 -12.46 12.94
C LYS A 68 -11.40 -12.61 11.56
N VAL A 69 -10.20 -12.03 11.38
CA VAL A 69 -9.44 -12.11 10.13
C VAL A 69 -9.15 -13.54 9.67
N LYS A 70 -9.13 -14.52 10.60
CA LYS A 70 -8.98 -15.94 10.24
C LYS A 70 -10.07 -16.48 9.29
N VAL A 71 -11.27 -15.88 9.28
CA VAL A 71 -12.38 -16.28 8.39
C VAL A 71 -12.51 -15.42 7.14
N TYR A 72 -11.61 -14.44 6.96
CA TYR A 72 -11.59 -13.59 5.77
C TYR A 72 -11.12 -14.38 4.54
N SER A 73 -11.73 -14.07 3.39
CA SER A 73 -11.21 -14.50 2.09
C SER A 73 -9.80 -13.93 1.84
N LEU A 74 -9.10 -14.47 0.86
CA LEU A 74 -7.79 -13.98 0.49
C LEU A 74 -7.89 -12.50 0.04
N GLY A 75 -8.89 -12.14 -0.78
CA GLY A 75 -9.14 -10.76 -1.19
C GLY A 75 -9.46 -9.83 -0.02
N MET A 76 -10.24 -10.27 0.98
CA MET A 76 -10.48 -9.46 2.18
C MET A 76 -9.19 -9.25 3.00
N LYS A 77 -8.31 -10.24 3.07
CA LYS A 77 -7.00 -10.10 3.72
C LYS A 77 -6.11 -9.12 2.96
N GLN A 78 -6.12 -9.16 1.62
CA GLN A 78 -5.38 -8.22 0.79
C GLN A 78 -5.89 -6.79 0.98
N ARG A 79 -7.21 -6.59 0.99
CA ARG A 79 -7.81 -5.28 1.29
C ARG A 79 -7.41 -4.77 2.68
N LEU A 80 -7.36 -5.65 3.69
CA LEU A 80 -6.91 -5.26 5.03
C LEU A 80 -5.42 -4.90 5.06
N ALA A 81 -4.57 -5.61 4.31
CA ALA A 81 -3.16 -5.27 4.18
C ALA A 81 -2.97 -3.88 3.55
N ILE A 82 -3.78 -3.55 2.53
CA ILE A 82 -3.79 -2.20 1.93
C ILE A 82 -4.24 -1.16 2.97
N ALA A 83 -5.33 -1.42 3.72
CA ALA A 83 -5.77 -0.53 4.78
C ALA A 83 -4.68 -0.29 5.83
N GLN A 84 -3.93 -1.35 6.19
CA GLN A 84 -2.79 -1.25 7.12
C GLN A 84 -1.66 -0.37 6.58
N ALA A 85 -1.43 -0.34 5.28
CA ALA A 85 -0.38 0.48 4.70
C ALA A 85 -0.77 1.98 4.63
N ILE A 86 -2.08 2.30 4.57
CA ILE A 86 -2.56 3.66 4.30
C ILE A 86 -3.13 4.40 5.52
N PHE A 87 -3.45 3.70 6.63
CA PHE A 87 -4.23 4.29 7.73
C PHE A 87 -3.49 5.39 8.51
N GLU A 88 -2.16 5.45 8.42
CA GLU A 88 -1.32 6.49 9.03
C GLU A 88 -0.98 7.64 8.07
N HIS A 89 -1.67 7.75 6.93
CA HIS A 89 -1.46 8.79 5.90
C HIS A 89 -0.01 8.89 5.41
N PRO A 90 0.58 7.80 4.90
CA PRO A 90 1.98 7.78 4.52
C PRO A 90 2.26 8.74 3.35
N LYS A 91 3.48 9.31 3.34
CA LYS A 91 4.00 10.07 2.20
C LYS A 91 4.65 9.18 1.14
N LEU A 92 5.02 7.96 1.52
CA LEU A 92 5.59 6.94 0.64
C LEU A 92 4.87 5.62 0.84
N LEU A 93 4.40 5.02 -0.25
CA LEU A 93 3.87 3.65 -0.27
C LEU A 93 4.82 2.73 -1.04
N LEU A 94 5.21 1.63 -0.41
CA LEU A 94 5.93 0.54 -1.05
C LEU A 94 4.96 -0.63 -1.20
N LEU A 95 4.63 -1.00 -2.43
CA LEU A 95 3.60 -1.99 -2.74
C LEU A 95 4.19 -3.13 -3.56
N ASP A 96 4.13 -4.34 -3.02
CA ASP A 96 4.49 -5.56 -3.72
C ASP A 96 3.22 -6.34 -4.08
N GLU A 97 2.91 -6.42 -5.38
CA GLU A 97 1.74 -7.09 -5.95
C GLU A 97 0.40 -6.76 -5.24
N PRO A 98 0.03 -5.47 -5.08
CA PRO A 98 -1.12 -5.07 -4.25
C PRO A 98 -2.47 -5.56 -4.78
N THR A 99 -2.58 -5.87 -6.08
CA THR A 99 -3.81 -6.33 -6.72
C THR A 99 -3.96 -7.85 -6.77
N ASN A 100 -2.95 -8.61 -6.32
CA ASN A 100 -3.02 -10.06 -6.27
C ASN A 100 -4.19 -10.53 -5.41
N ALA A 101 -4.83 -11.62 -5.85
CA ALA A 101 -5.98 -12.25 -5.18
C ALA A 101 -7.26 -11.40 -5.10
N LEU A 102 -7.33 -10.28 -5.81
CA LEU A 102 -8.52 -9.45 -5.95
C LEU A 102 -9.30 -9.82 -7.21
N ASP A 103 -10.62 -9.69 -7.16
CA ASP A 103 -11.48 -9.73 -8.34
C ASP A 103 -11.38 -8.42 -9.14
N GLU A 104 -11.90 -8.41 -10.36
CA GLU A 104 -11.81 -7.24 -11.25
C GLU A 104 -12.43 -5.97 -10.68
N GLU A 105 -13.51 -6.08 -9.92
CA GLU A 105 -14.15 -4.92 -9.28
C GLU A 105 -13.26 -4.35 -8.18
N SER A 106 -12.73 -5.23 -7.32
CA SER A 106 -11.77 -4.87 -6.27
C SER A 106 -10.50 -4.24 -6.84
N ILE A 107 -9.97 -4.77 -7.95
CA ILE A 107 -8.81 -4.21 -8.64
C ILE A 107 -9.09 -2.76 -9.07
N ARG A 108 -10.28 -2.49 -9.68
CA ARG A 108 -10.66 -1.13 -10.09
C ARG A 108 -10.75 -0.17 -8.90
N GLU A 109 -11.33 -0.63 -7.79
CA GLU A 109 -11.43 0.18 -6.57
C GLU A 109 -10.05 0.53 -6.01
N ILE A 110 -9.15 -0.45 -5.91
CA ILE A 110 -7.78 -0.24 -5.40
C ILE A 110 -6.96 0.66 -6.33
N ARG A 111 -7.07 0.49 -7.66
CA ARG A 111 -6.44 1.39 -8.63
C ARG A 111 -6.89 2.84 -8.43
N THR A 112 -8.20 3.05 -8.28
CA THR A 112 -8.75 4.39 -8.01
C THR A 112 -8.23 4.95 -6.68
N LEU A 113 -8.16 4.14 -5.65
CA LEU A 113 -7.60 4.53 -4.36
C LEU A 113 -6.14 4.99 -4.50
N LEU A 114 -5.30 4.23 -5.18
CA LEU A 114 -3.88 4.56 -5.37
C LEU A 114 -3.69 5.83 -6.21
N LEU A 115 -4.48 6.01 -7.28
CA LEU A 115 -4.46 7.25 -8.07
C LEU A 115 -4.83 8.47 -7.22
N ASN A 116 -5.87 8.38 -6.40
CA ASN A 116 -6.26 9.46 -5.50
C ASN A 116 -5.14 9.78 -4.50
N MET A 117 -4.49 8.78 -3.93
CA MET A 117 -3.37 8.99 -3.00
C MET A 117 -2.16 9.63 -3.67
N ARG A 118 -1.84 9.25 -4.91
CA ARG A 118 -0.82 9.91 -5.73
C ARG A 118 -1.17 11.38 -5.95
N ASP A 119 -2.40 11.67 -6.32
CA ASP A 119 -2.88 13.03 -6.58
C ASP A 119 -2.92 13.87 -5.28
N GLU A 120 -3.08 13.25 -4.12
CA GLU A 120 -2.93 13.82 -2.79
C GLU A 120 -1.44 14.06 -2.39
N GLY A 121 -0.48 13.65 -3.24
CA GLY A 121 0.96 13.88 -3.05
C GLY A 121 1.72 12.71 -2.41
N CYS A 122 1.10 11.53 -2.29
CA CYS A 122 1.80 10.34 -1.83
C CYS A 122 2.68 9.77 -2.96
N MET A 123 3.96 9.55 -2.69
CA MET A 123 4.84 8.82 -3.60
C MET A 123 4.54 7.32 -3.52
N ILE A 124 4.40 6.67 -4.67
CA ILE A 124 4.08 5.22 -4.71
C ILE A 124 5.17 4.49 -5.49
N LEU A 125 5.83 3.55 -4.85
CA LEU A 125 6.71 2.58 -5.50
C LEU A 125 5.98 1.23 -5.59
N LEU A 126 5.67 0.82 -6.82
CA LEU A 126 4.90 -0.38 -7.11
C LEU A 126 5.78 -1.43 -7.78
N ALA A 127 5.89 -2.61 -7.18
CA ALA A 127 6.37 -3.81 -7.85
C ALA A 127 5.16 -4.63 -8.32
N SER A 128 5.07 -4.89 -9.63
CA SER A 128 3.98 -5.69 -10.19
C SER A 128 4.40 -6.35 -11.50
N HIS A 129 3.88 -7.54 -11.74
CA HIS A 129 3.94 -8.22 -13.05
C HIS A 129 2.69 -7.94 -13.90
N ASN A 130 1.67 -7.28 -13.34
CA ASN A 130 0.44 -6.91 -14.04
C ASN A 130 0.69 -5.66 -14.91
N LYS A 131 0.68 -5.87 -16.23
CA LYS A 131 0.94 -4.80 -17.21
C LYS A 131 -0.07 -3.66 -17.15
N ASP A 132 -1.32 -3.94 -16.80
CA ASP A 132 -2.37 -2.94 -16.73
C ASP A 132 -2.19 -2.05 -15.50
N ASP A 133 -1.72 -2.61 -14.37
CA ASP A 133 -1.37 -1.82 -13.20
C ASP A 133 -0.22 -0.86 -13.51
N LEU A 134 0.86 -1.36 -14.14
CA LEU A 134 2.00 -0.54 -14.51
C LEU A 134 1.60 0.61 -15.45
N LYS A 135 0.80 0.32 -16.50
CA LYS A 135 0.36 1.34 -17.45
C LYS A 135 -0.57 2.39 -16.85
N LEU A 136 -1.42 2.00 -15.91
CA LEU A 136 -2.45 2.86 -15.35
C LEU A 136 -1.93 3.70 -14.18
N LEU A 137 -1.10 3.12 -13.33
CA LEU A 137 -0.71 3.69 -12.05
C LEU A 137 0.64 4.40 -12.07
N CYS A 138 1.56 3.98 -12.98
CA CYS A 138 2.95 4.45 -12.94
C CYS A 138 3.20 5.58 -13.95
N ASP A 139 3.92 6.59 -13.51
CA ASP A 139 4.43 7.67 -14.36
C ASP A 139 5.78 7.27 -14.98
N GLU A 140 6.57 6.45 -14.27
CA GLU A 140 7.85 5.91 -14.72
C GLU A 140 7.89 4.39 -14.45
N ILE A 141 8.41 3.62 -15.40
CA ILE A 141 8.52 2.17 -15.29
C ILE A 141 9.97 1.75 -15.47
N TYR A 142 10.46 0.95 -14.52
CA TYR A 142 11.80 0.37 -14.55
C TYR A 142 11.71 -1.14 -14.57
N ARG A 143 12.64 -1.76 -15.29
CA ARG A 143 12.84 -3.21 -15.27
C ARG A 143 14.08 -3.53 -14.44
N MET A 144 13.92 -4.45 -13.50
CA MET A 144 15.04 -5.04 -12.78
C MET A 144 15.36 -6.42 -13.36
N ASP A 145 16.59 -6.61 -13.79
CA ASP A 145 17.08 -7.88 -14.35
C ASP A 145 18.51 -8.12 -13.85
N GLU A 146 18.78 -9.29 -13.29
CA GLU A 146 20.09 -9.69 -12.72
C GLU A 146 20.73 -8.61 -11.80
N GLY A 147 19.91 -7.91 -11.02
CA GLY A 147 20.36 -6.84 -10.09
C GLY A 147 20.66 -5.49 -10.77
N MET A 148 20.40 -5.36 -12.07
CA MET A 148 20.51 -4.10 -12.79
C MET A 148 19.14 -3.49 -13.05
N LEU A 149 19.05 -2.17 -12.82
CA LEU A 149 17.85 -1.39 -13.09
C LEU A 149 18.01 -0.71 -14.47
N SER A 150 17.04 -0.88 -15.34
CA SER A 150 16.97 -0.21 -16.64
C SER A 150 15.62 0.49 -16.81
N ASN A 151 15.62 1.66 -17.45
CA ASN A 151 14.38 2.36 -17.80
C ASN A 151 13.63 1.56 -18.87
N PHE A 152 12.31 1.43 -18.73
CA PHE A 152 11.47 0.62 -19.60
C PHE A 152 10.41 1.48 -20.31
N ASP A 153 10.86 2.53 -21.00
CA ASP A 153 10.02 3.55 -21.66
C ASP A 153 9.08 2.98 -22.75
N ASP A 154 9.39 1.83 -23.34
CA ASP A 154 8.58 1.20 -24.39
C ASP A 154 7.15 0.80 -23.91
N TYR A 155 6.91 0.76 -22.60
CA TYR A 155 5.60 0.43 -22.03
C TYR A 155 4.65 1.62 -21.97
N ILE A 156 5.19 2.86 -21.89
CA ILE A 156 4.39 4.09 -21.74
C ILE A 156 4.01 4.65 -23.13
N THR A 157 4.85 4.47 -24.13
CA THR A 157 4.72 5.09 -25.48
C THR A 157 3.57 4.52 -26.33
N ASN A 158 2.88 3.47 -25.89
CA ASN A 158 1.70 2.89 -26.57
C ASN A 158 0.37 3.24 -25.88
N LYS A 159 0.23 4.47 -25.39
CA LYS A 159 -1.08 5.04 -24.97
C LYS A 159 -1.82 5.61 -26.13
#